data_fcc8578244cd2aa5527a7e9c3de3a4c0
#
_entry.id   fcc8578244cd2aa5527a7e9c3de3a4c0
#
_cell.length_a   1.000
_cell.length_b   1.000
_cell.length_c   1.000
_cell.angle_alpha   90.00
_cell.angle_beta   90.00
_cell.angle_gamma   90.00
#
_symmetry.space_group_name_H-M   'P 1'
#
loop_
_entity.id
_entity.type
_entity.pdbx_description
1 polymer ?
#
loop_
_entity_poly.entity_id
_entity_poly.type
_entity_poly.pdbx_seq_one_letter_code
_entity_poly.pdbx_strand_id
1 'polypeptide(L)'
;MHFSASTVSVCGGGSALRPGEVSLAHRGVLFLDEFTEFRRDLTESLRAPLEDGQIVVSRASGTVAYPSRVLLVLAANPCACGFAGDPVEKCVCSAAELDRYRRKLSGPILDRIDLQIAVPRLTPEELLSFSGGAESSAAIRSRVVRAREVQQRRWAPFGLSCNAELPEKLVRRHLELSAESRDYLAGMAGRLKLSGRGISRVLKVARTIADLAGEPNYQDRKSVV
;
A
#
# COMPACT_ATOMS: atom_id res chain seq x y z
N MET A 1 -8.24 -9.80 8.25
CA MET A 1 -9.59 -10.21 7.71
C MET A 1 -9.43 -11.52 6.97
N HIS A 2 -10.40 -12.43 7.06
CA HIS A 2 -10.34 -13.76 6.44
C HIS A 2 -10.92 -13.73 5.01
N PHE A 3 -10.37 -14.54 4.09
CA PHE A 3 -10.76 -14.57 2.67
C PHE A 3 -12.23 -15.03 2.43
N SER A 4 -12.89 -15.68 3.42
CA SER A 4 -14.30 -16.05 3.35
C SER A 4 -15.27 -14.87 3.58
N ALA A 5 -14.78 -13.67 3.86
CA ALA A 5 -15.61 -12.50 4.07
C ALA A 5 -16.41 -12.14 2.81
N SER A 6 -17.67 -11.76 2.98
CA SER A 6 -18.51 -11.30 1.88
C SER A 6 -18.19 -9.86 1.49
N THR A 7 -18.49 -9.46 0.25
CA THR A 7 -18.36 -8.07 -0.20
C THR A 7 -19.15 -7.10 0.68
N VAL A 8 -20.34 -7.51 1.15
CA VAL A 8 -21.17 -6.72 2.08
C VAL A 8 -20.50 -6.54 3.44
N SER A 9 -19.86 -7.59 3.97
CA SER A 9 -19.10 -7.47 5.23
C SER A 9 -17.95 -6.51 5.10
N VAL A 10 -17.25 -6.52 3.96
CA VAL A 10 -16.04 -5.71 3.74
C VAL A 10 -16.37 -4.26 3.39
N CYS A 11 -17.25 -4.03 2.43
CA CYS A 11 -17.59 -2.70 1.93
C CYS A 11 -18.80 -2.08 2.63
N GLY A 12 -19.58 -2.86 3.34
CA GLY A 12 -20.81 -2.41 3.95
C GLY A 12 -22.05 -2.65 3.08
N GLY A 13 -23.22 -2.41 3.63
CA GLY A 13 -24.48 -2.59 2.96
C GLY A 13 -25.51 -3.37 3.79
N GLY A 14 -26.21 -4.29 3.13
CA GLY A 14 -27.36 -4.99 3.70
C GLY A 14 -28.59 -4.09 3.78
N SER A 15 -29.68 -4.60 4.37
CA SER A 15 -30.95 -3.86 4.52
C SER A 15 -30.83 -2.66 5.45
N ALA A 16 -29.93 -2.72 6.43
CA ALA A 16 -29.72 -1.68 7.44
C ALA A 16 -28.61 -0.67 7.07
N LEU A 17 -28.10 -0.68 5.81
CA LEU A 17 -27.07 0.24 5.34
C LEU A 17 -25.85 0.33 6.29
N ARG A 18 -25.41 -0.78 6.87
CA ARG A 18 -24.30 -0.78 7.85
C ARG A 18 -22.96 -0.53 7.21
N PRO A 19 -22.01 0.15 7.91
CA PRO A 19 -20.62 0.25 7.46
C PRO A 19 -19.96 -1.14 7.44
N GLY A 20 -19.07 -1.37 6.47
CA GLY A 20 -18.22 -2.56 6.42
C GLY A 20 -16.86 -2.33 7.06
N GLU A 21 -16.04 -3.40 7.07
CA GLU A 21 -14.71 -3.41 7.69
C GLU A 21 -13.78 -2.31 7.14
N VAL A 22 -13.88 -1.96 5.86
CA VAL A 22 -13.11 -0.86 5.26
C VAL A 22 -13.42 0.47 5.95
N SER A 23 -14.71 0.74 6.23
CA SER A 23 -15.12 1.96 6.92
C SER A 23 -14.79 1.92 8.41
N LEU A 24 -14.90 0.76 9.05
CA LEU A 24 -14.50 0.56 10.45
C LEU A 24 -12.98 0.73 10.64
N ALA A 25 -12.19 0.41 9.62
CA ALA A 25 -10.73 0.64 9.61
C ALA A 25 -10.33 2.08 9.26
N HIS A 26 -11.28 3.02 9.12
CA HIS A 26 -10.98 4.40 8.76
C HIS A 26 -9.94 5.04 9.69
N ARG A 27 -8.88 5.65 9.11
CA ARG A 27 -7.70 6.19 9.81
C ARG A 27 -6.86 5.13 10.55
N GLY A 28 -7.15 3.85 10.33
CA GLY A 28 -6.42 2.70 10.86
C GLY A 28 -5.79 1.86 9.76
N VAL A 29 -5.61 0.57 10.06
CA VAL A 29 -5.00 -0.42 9.17
C VAL A 29 -6.04 -1.46 8.77
N LEU A 30 -6.20 -1.68 7.48
CA LEU A 30 -6.95 -2.81 6.93
C LEU A 30 -5.96 -3.86 6.46
N PHE A 31 -5.86 -4.96 7.18
CA PHE A 31 -4.98 -6.08 6.84
C PHE A 31 -5.78 -7.20 6.17
N LEU A 32 -5.41 -7.56 4.94
CA LEU A 32 -5.96 -8.67 4.18
C LEU A 32 -4.85 -9.72 4.01
N ASP A 33 -4.95 -10.81 4.75
CA ASP A 33 -4.07 -11.95 4.62
C ASP A 33 -4.55 -12.90 3.53
N GLU A 34 -3.64 -13.68 2.93
CA GLU A 34 -3.95 -14.58 1.82
C GLU A 34 -4.72 -13.89 0.68
N PHE A 35 -4.29 -12.68 0.32
CA PHE A 35 -5.02 -11.81 -0.62
C PHE A 35 -5.40 -12.48 -1.93
N THR A 36 -4.62 -13.44 -2.41
CA THR A 36 -4.91 -14.20 -3.64
C THR A 36 -6.09 -15.15 -3.52
N GLU A 37 -6.56 -15.43 -2.32
CA GLU A 37 -7.70 -16.33 -2.08
C GLU A 37 -9.03 -15.56 -2.00
N PHE A 38 -8.98 -14.23 -1.94
CA PHE A 38 -10.20 -13.41 -1.97
C PHE A 38 -10.89 -13.48 -3.34
N ARG A 39 -12.20 -13.45 -3.32
CA ARG A 39 -13.01 -13.40 -4.54
C ARG A 39 -12.77 -12.12 -5.31
N ARG A 40 -12.81 -12.22 -6.64
CA ARG A 40 -12.55 -11.09 -7.53
C ARG A 40 -13.53 -9.93 -7.34
N ASP A 41 -14.83 -10.23 -7.11
CA ASP A 41 -15.83 -9.20 -6.86
C ASP A 41 -15.52 -8.35 -5.62
N LEU A 42 -14.96 -8.98 -4.56
CA LEU A 42 -14.51 -8.27 -3.38
C LEU A 42 -13.29 -7.41 -3.66
N THR A 43 -12.27 -7.96 -4.30
CA THR A 43 -11.05 -7.19 -4.62
C THR A 43 -11.33 -6.00 -5.55
N GLU A 44 -12.23 -6.16 -6.51
CA GLU A 44 -12.67 -5.06 -7.38
C GLU A 44 -13.45 -4.00 -6.61
N SER A 45 -14.26 -4.38 -5.61
CA SER A 45 -15.06 -3.45 -4.80
C SER A 45 -14.21 -2.53 -3.92
N LEU A 46 -12.95 -2.91 -3.61
CA LEU A 46 -12.01 -2.07 -2.86
C LEU A 46 -11.45 -0.89 -3.66
N ARG A 47 -11.58 -0.89 -4.99
CA ARG A 47 -10.97 0.14 -5.86
C ARG A 47 -11.50 1.54 -5.57
N ALA A 48 -12.82 1.73 -5.58
CA ALA A 48 -13.42 3.03 -5.32
C ALA A 48 -13.11 3.55 -3.91
N PRO A 49 -13.29 2.77 -2.83
CA PRO A 49 -12.89 3.17 -1.48
C PRO A 49 -11.45 3.65 -1.35
N LEU A 50 -10.52 2.98 -2.02
CA LEU A 50 -9.10 3.33 -1.97
C LEU A 50 -8.76 4.60 -2.78
N GLU A 51 -9.53 4.92 -3.82
CA GLU A 51 -9.36 6.14 -4.61
C GLU A 51 -10.05 7.34 -3.96
N ASP A 52 -11.33 7.16 -3.62
CA ASP A 52 -12.20 8.25 -3.20
C ASP A 52 -12.10 8.53 -1.69
N GLY A 53 -11.54 7.60 -0.91
CA GLY A 53 -11.48 7.68 0.54
C GLY A 53 -12.84 7.59 1.22
N GLN A 54 -13.86 7.11 0.49
CA GLN A 54 -15.22 6.90 0.98
C GLN A 54 -15.91 5.76 0.24
N ILE A 55 -16.88 5.16 0.91
CA ILE A 55 -17.78 4.14 0.34
C ILE A 55 -19.18 4.70 0.32
N VAL A 56 -19.82 4.67 -0.83
CA VAL A 56 -21.25 5.04 -0.97
C VAL A 56 -22.07 3.77 -1.07
N VAL A 57 -22.94 3.57 -0.10
CA VAL A 57 -23.90 2.45 -0.06
C VAL A 57 -25.27 2.96 -0.40
N SER A 58 -25.84 2.52 -1.52
CA SER A 58 -27.18 2.90 -1.99
C SER A 58 -28.12 1.69 -1.97
N ARG A 59 -29.32 1.88 -1.46
CA ARG A 59 -30.44 0.92 -1.43
C ARG A 59 -31.75 1.65 -1.64
N ALA A 60 -32.83 0.92 -1.81
CA ALA A 60 -34.17 1.51 -1.90
C ALA A 60 -34.54 2.36 -0.67
N SER A 61 -33.99 2.03 0.50
CA SER A 61 -34.17 2.75 1.77
C SER A 61 -33.37 4.05 1.89
N GLY A 62 -32.41 4.32 0.96
CA GLY A 62 -31.57 5.52 0.98
C GLY A 62 -30.15 5.29 0.53
N THR A 63 -29.36 6.36 0.64
CA THR A 63 -27.93 6.37 0.32
C THR A 63 -27.16 6.94 1.50
N VAL A 64 -26.08 6.24 1.89
CA VAL A 64 -25.19 6.67 2.98
C VAL A 64 -23.74 6.60 2.48
N ALA A 65 -22.95 7.62 2.78
CA ALA A 65 -21.52 7.65 2.51
C ALA A 65 -20.75 7.41 3.81
N TYR A 66 -19.82 6.45 3.79
CA TYR A 66 -18.93 6.13 4.90
C TYR A 66 -17.50 6.48 4.56
N PRO A 67 -16.72 7.08 5.47
CA PRO A 67 -15.32 7.34 5.22
C PRO A 67 -14.52 6.03 5.16
N SER A 68 -13.49 5.97 4.28
CA SER A 68 -12.67 4.76 4.05
C SER A 68 -11.19 5.05 3.81
N ARG A 69 -10.64 6.07 4.43
CA ARG A 69 -9.19 6.34 4.36
C ARG A 69 -8.45 5.38 5.27
N VAL A 70 -7.88 4.34 4.70
CA VAL A 70 -7.19 3.26 5.42
C VAL A 70 -5.74 3.12 4.95
N LEU A 71 -4.85 2.62 5.81
CA LEU A 71 -3.61 2.00 5.39
C LEU A 71 -3.92 0.55 5.01
N LEU A 72 -3.91 0.25 3.72
CA LEU A 72 -4.14 -1.11 3.24
C LEU A 72 -2.83 -1.90 3.28
N VAL A 73 -2.86 -3.05 3.95
CA VAL A 73 -1.77 -4.03 4.00
C VAL A 73 -2.28 -5.35 3.45
N LEU A 74 -1.61 -5.84 2.41
CA LEU A 74 -1.92 -7.11 1.76
C LEU A 74 -0.78 -8.08 2.00
N ALA A 75 -1.08 -9.31 2.38
CA ALA A 75 -0.12 -10.40 2.40
C ALA A 75 -0.54 -11.47 1.38
N ALA A 76 0.45 -12.01 0.65
CA ALA A 76 0.22 -13.05 -0.33
C ALA A 76 1.46 -13.94 -0.46
N ASN A 77 1.25 -15.22 -0.70
CA ASN A 77 2.32 -16.14 -1.05
C ASN A 77 2.87 -15.83 -2.46
N PRO A 78 4.11 -16.21 -2.78
CA PRO A 78 4.70 -15.96 -4.10
C PRO A 78 4.07 -16.83 -5.21
N CYS A 79 3.45 -17.96 -4.84
CA CYS A 79 2.71 -18.86 -5.74
C CYS A 79 1.81 -19.80 -4.95
N ALA A 80 1.06 -20.66 -5.64
CA ALA A 80 0.13 -21.60 -5.00
C ALA A 80 0.82 -22.64 -4.08
N CYS A 81 2.06 -23.06 -4.39
CA CYS A 81 2.82 -23.96 -3.51
C CYS A 81 3.66 -23.20 -2.45
N GLY A 82 3.77 -21.87 -2.55
CA GLY A 82 4.52 -21.01 -1.61
C GLY A 82 6.02 -20.86 -1.91
N PHE A 83 6.60 -21.57 -2.88
CA PHE A 83 8.05 -21.67 -3.05
C PHE A 83 8.59 -20.98 -4.31
N ALA A 84 7.83 -20.14 -5.01
CA ALA A 84 8.36 -19.44 -6.18
C ALA A 84 9.42 -18.41 -5.75
N GLY A 85 10.67 -18.64 -6.15
CA GLY A 85 11.81 -17.80 -5.78
C GLY A 85 12.44 -18.14 -4.43
N ASP A 86 12.00 -19.19 -3.77
CA ASP A 86 12.61 -19.69 -2.54
C ASP A 86 14.03 -20.24 -2.85
N PRO A 87 15.07 -19.86 -2.09
CA PRO A 87 16.43 -20.33 -2.34
C PRO A 87 16.69 -21.78 -1.93
N VAL A 88 15.84 -22.36 -1.08
CA VAL A 88 16.00 -23.70 -0.51
C VAL A 88 15.03 -24.68 -1.15
N GLU A 89 13.74 -24.33 -1.18
CA GLU A 89 12.68 -25.20 -1.65
C GLU A 89 12.35 -24.94 -3.12
N LYS A 90 12.26 -26.01 -3.91
CA LYS A 90 11.92 -25.88 -5.33
C LYS A 90 10.44 -25.71 -5.53
N CYS A 91 10.06 -24.65 -6.25
CA CYS A 91 8.67 -24.46 -6.69
C CYS A 91 8.24 -25.61 -7.62
N VAL A 92 7.08 -26.21 -7.33
CA VAL A 92 6.50 -27.32 -8.11
C VAL A 92 5.38 -26.84 -9.07
N CYS A 93 5.04 -25.55 -9.05
CA CYS A 93 4.02 -25.01 -9.92
C CYS A 93 4.49 -25.00 -11.39
N SER A 94 3.61 -25.39 -12.30
CA SER A 94 3.81 -25.20 -13.74
C SER A 94 3.81 -23.71 -14.12
N ALA A 95 4.36 -23.37 -15.27
CA ALA A 95 4.34 -21.99 -15.79
C ALA A 95 2.91 -21.45 -15.91
N ALA A 96 1.94 -22.28 -16.34
CA ALA A 96 0.54 -21.89 -16.45
C ALA A 96 -0.11 -21.59 -15.09
N GLU A 97 0.24 -22.35 -14.04
CA GLU A 97 -0.23 -22.10 -12.68
C GLU A 97 0.36 -20.82 -12.10
N LEU A 98 1.67 -20.58 -12.32
CA LEU A 98 2.32 -19.34 -11.91
C LEU A 98 1.67 -18.13 -12.58
N ASP A 99 1.40 -18.20 -13.88
CA ASP A 99 0.74 -17.11 -14.61
C ASP A 99 -0.69 -16.87 -14.12
N ARG A 100 -1.43 -17.94 -13.86
CA ARG A 100 -2.79 -17.85 -13.30
C ARG A 100 -2.77 -17.21 -11.91
N TYR A 101 -1.81 -17.59 -11.07
CA TYR A 101 -1.63 -17.04 -9.73
C TYR A 101 -1.26 -15.55 -9.79
N ARG A 102 -0.30 -15.18 -10.61
CA ARG A 102 0.12 -13.77 -10.81
C ARG A 102 -1.02 -12.89 -11.30
N ARG A 103 -1.92 -13.41 -12.14
CA ARG A 103 -3.11 -12.68 -12.57
C ARG A 103 -4.07 -12.34 -11.44
N LYS A 104 -4.11 -13.11 -10.35
CA LYS A 104 -4.87 -12.75 -9.15
C LYS A 104 -4.28 -11.53 -8.45
N LEU A 105 -2.95 -11.37 -8.47
CA LEU A 105 -2.22 -10.24 -7.92
C LEU A 105 -2.05 -9.08 -8.90
N SER A 106 -2.33 -9.30 -10.19
CA SER A 106 -2.19 -8.28 -11.23
C SER A 106 -3.46 -7.43 -11.35
N GLY A 107 -3.28 -6.24 -11.90
CA GLY A 107 -4.39 -5.38 -12.30
C GLY A 107 -4.65 -4.22 -11.36
N PRO A 108 -5.85 -3.66 -11.44
CA PRO A 108 -6.13 -2.32 -10.92
C PRO A 108 -5.94 -2.12 -9.42
N ILE A 109 -5.93 -3.20 -8.60
CA ILE A 109 -5.67 -3.06 -7.16
C ILE A 109 -4.18 -2.85 -6.87
N LEU A 110 -3.30 -3.58 -7.56
CA LEU A 110 -1.85 -3.40 -7.41
C LEU A 110 -1.38 -2.01 -7.86
N ASP A 111 -2.06 -1.43 -8.82
CA ASP A 111 -1.83 -0.05 -9.24
C ASP A 111 -2.11 0.96 -8.10
N ARG A 112 -2.71 0.53 -7.01
CA ARG A 112 -3.02 1.34 -5.82
C ARG A 112 -2.14 1.00 -4.62
N ILE A 113 -1.31 -0.04 -4.73
CA ILE A 113 -0.35 -0.42 -3.70
C ILE A 113 0.96 0.31 -3.98
N ASP A 114 1.35 1.21 -3.08
CA ASP A 114 2.53 2.06 -3.24
C ASP A 114 3.84 1.32 -3.05
N LEU A 115 3.87 0.31 -2.17
CA LEU A 115 5.05 -0.46 -1.82
C LEU A 115 4.78 -1.95 -1.97
N GLN A 116 5.69 -2.65 -2.65
CA GLN A 116 5.69 -4.11 -2.77
C GLN A 116 7.00 -4.63 -2.19
N ILE A 117 6.88 -5.47 -1.16
CA ILE A 117 8.04 -5.95 -0.40
C ILE A 117 8.06 -7.47 -0.48
N ALA A 118 9.15 -8.03 -0.97
CA ALA A 118 9.41 -9.46 -0.88
C ALA A 118 9.98 -9.78 0.51
N VAL A 119 9.30 -10.67 1.25
CA VAL A 119 9.77 -11.14 2.55
C VAL A 119 10.37 -12.53 2.35
N PRO A 120 11.70 -12.68 2.46
CA PRO A 120 12.35 -13.97 2.30
C PRO A 120 12.00 -14.89 3.48
N ARG A 121 12.09 -16.19 3.23
CA ARG A 121 11.99 -17.21 4.28
C ARG A 121 13.20 -17.10 5.20
N LEU A 122 12.97 -17.21 6.50
CA LEU A 122 14.05 -17.31 7.48
C LEU A 122 14.70 -18.69 7.44
N THR A 123 15.99 -18.74 7.62
CA THR A 123 16.73 -20.03 7.77
C THR A 123 16.42 -20.64 9.14
N PRO A 124 16.60 -21.97 9.31
CA PRO A 124 16.46 -22.60 10.62
C PRO A 124 17.33 -21.96 11.70
N GLU A 125 18.53 -21.51 11.34
CA GLU A 125 19.46 -20.82 12.24
C GLU A 125 18.92 -19.46 12.68
N GLU A 126 18.35 -18.69 11.75
CA GLU A 126 17.71 -17.40 12.05
C GLU A 126 16.45 -17.59 12.92
N LEU A 127 15.66 -18.64 12.66
CA LEU A 127 14.47 -18.98 13.46
C LEU A 127 14.83 -19.38 14.88
N LEU A 128 15.98 -20.06 15.08
CA LEU A 128 16.45 -20.50 16.38
C LEU A 128 17.32 -19.43 17.09
N SER A 129 17.77 -18.41 16.37
CA SER A 129 18.49 -17.31 16.97
C SER A 129 17.50 -16.37 17.65
N PHE A 130 17.33 -16.56 18.96
CA PHE A 130 16.56 -15.63 19.83
C PHE A 130 17.32 -14.33 20.14
N SER A 131 18.48 -14.11 19.52
CA SER A 131 19.29 -12.91 19.69
C SER A 131 18.58 -11.71 19.07
N GLY A 132 18.04 -10.87 19.93
CA GLY A 132 17.22 -9.70 19.62
C GLY A 132 17.98 -8.58 18.91
N GLY A 133 18.31 -8.81 17.62
CA GLY A 133 18.83 -7.76 16.73
C GLY A 133 17.74 -6.90 16.10
N ALA A 134 16.45 -7.21 16.30
CA ALA A 134 15.37 -6.47 15.69
C ALA A 134 15.11 -5.14 16.41
N GLU A 135 14.89 -4.08 15.62
CA GLU A 135 14.51 -2.77 16.16
C GLU A 135 13.16 -2.87 16.87
N SER A 136 13.04 -2.28 18.06
CA SER A 136 11.81 -2.32 18.84
C SER A 136 10.68 -1.51 18.18
N SER A 137 9.43 -1.94 18.35
CA SER A 137 8.26 -1.18 17.90
C SER A 137 8.20 0.23 18.48
N ALA A 138 8.72 0.45 19.69
CA ALA A 138 8.80 1.77 20.31
C ALA A 138 9.76 2.70 19.57
N ALA A 139 10.92 2.21 19.15
CA ALA A 139 11.89 2.97 18.37
C ALA A 139 11.34 3.33 16.97
N ILE A 140 10.71 2.35 16.30
CA ILE A 140 10.04 2.58 15.01
C ILE A 140 8.93 3.61 15.17
N ARG A 141 8.08 3.48 16.18
CA ARG A 141 6.98 4.43 16.46
C ARG A 141 7.50 5.85 16.67
N SER A 142 8.57 6.04 17.44
CA SER A 142 9.16 7.36 17.69
C SER A 142 9.61 8.02 16.37
N ARG A 143 10.24 7.27 15.47
CA ARG A 143 10.67 7.75 14.15
C ARG A 143 9.47 8.13 13.26
N VAL A 144 8.43 7.29 13.26
CA VAL A 144 7.20 7.53 12.49
C VAL A 144 6.46 8.77 13.01
N VAL A 145 6.34 8.94 14.34
CA VAL A 145 5.67 10.11 14.94
C VAL A 145 6.38 11.40 14.52
N ARG A 146 7.71 11.46 14.63
CA ARG A 146 8.48 12.64 14.18
C ARG A 146 8.25 12.98 12.70
N ALA A 147 8.28 11.97 11.83
CA ALA A 147 8.01 12.17 10.41
C ALA A 147 6.57 12.69 10.15
N ARG A 148 5.59 12.16 10.88
CA ARG A 148 4.18 12.59 10.81
C ARG A 148 4.01 14.04 11.28
N GLU A 149 4.67 14.46 12.34
CA GLU A 149 4.64 15.85 12.81
C GLU A 149 5.20 16.83 11.77
N VAL A 150 6.28 16.43 11.07
CA VAL A 150 6.84 17.24 9.97
C VAL A 150 5.85 17.35 8.82
N GLN A 151 5.24 16.25 8.42
CA GLN A 151 4.23 16.23 7.36
C GLN A 151 3.01 17.08 7.73
N GLN A 152 2.50 16.91 8.94
CA GLN A 152 1.34 17.66 9.42
C GLN A 152 1.59 19.17 9.41
N ARG A 153 2.74 19.63 9.91
CA ARG A 153 3.13 21.06 9.86
C ARG A 153 3.24 21.58 8.42
N ARG A 154 3.83 20.77 7.52
CA ARG A 154 4.02 21.14 6.11
C ARG A 154 2.68 21.28 5.39
N TRP A 155 1.73 20.40 5.64
CA TRP A 155 0.48 20.30 4.88
C TRP A 155 -0.75 20.91 5.58
N ALA A 156 -0.62 21.37 6.81
CA ALA A 156 -1.69 22.07 7.53
C ALA A 156 -2.33 23.24 6.76
N PRO A 157 -1.58 24.09 6.02
CA PRO A 157 -2.18 25.16 5.23
C PRO A 157 -3.13 24.68 4.13
N PHE A 158 -3.05 23.40 3.74
CA PHE A 158 -3.90 22.79 2.72
C PHE A 158 -4.98 21.89 3.33
N GLY A 159 -5.11 21.83 4.65
CA GLY A 159 -6.06 20.94 5.34
C GLY A 159 -5.70 19.45 5.25
N LEU A 160 -4.42 19.13 4.97
CA LEU A 160 -3.93 17.75 4.81
C LEU A 160 -3.01 17.38 5.97
N SER A 161 -2.89 16.08 6.27
CA SER A 161 -2.14 15.58 7.41
C SER A 161 -0.89 14.78 7.05
N CYS A 162 -0.77 14.31 5.81
CA CYS A 162 0.37 13.50 5.38
C CYS A 162 0.61 13.55 3.87
N ASN A 163 1.80 13.10 3.44
CA ASN A 163 2.18 13.08 2.03
C ASN A 163 1.24 12.23 1.16
N ALA A 164 0.69 11.16 1.70
CA ALA A 164 -0.23 10.28 0.97
C ALA A 164 -1.52 11.00 0.53
N GLU A 165 -1.98 11.99 1.29
CA GLU A 165 -3.21 12.75 1.01
C GLU A 165 -3.04 13.82 -0.08
N LEU A 166 -1.82 14.10 -0.55
CA LEU A 166 -1.56 15.13 -1.55
C LEU A 166 -2.30 14.83 -2.86
N PRO A 167 -3.15 15.75 -3.35
CA PRO A 167 -3.65 15.68 -4.71
C PRO A 167 -2.52 15.94 -5.72
N GLU A 168 -2.65 15.40 -6.93
CA GLU A 168 -1.61 15.49 -7.95
C GLU A 168 -1.13 16.92 -8.25
N LYS A 169 -2.04 17.88 -8.21
CA LYS A 169 -1.73 19.31 -8.38
C LYS A 169 -0.73 19.82 -7.33
N LEU A 170 -0.88 19.40 -6.07
CA LEU A 170 0.04 19.79 -5.00
C LEU A 170 1.36 19.01 -5.07
N VAL A 171 1.34 17.75 -5.49
CA VAL A 171 2.56 16.97 -5.74
C VAL A 171 3.46 17.72 -6.72
N ARG A 172 2.95 18.11 -7.88
CA ARG A 172 3.71 18.83 -8.92
C ARG A 172 4.22 20.19 -8.46
N ARG A 173 3.50 20.86 -7.57
CA ARG A 173 3.84 22.23 -7.13
C ARG A 173 4.82 22.26 -5.97
N HIS A 174 4.77 21.28 -5.07
CA HIS A 174 5.47 21.35 -3.78
C HIS A 174 6.52 20.26 -3.59
N LEU A 175 6.53 19.22 -4.46
CA LEU A 175 7.54 18.18 -4.40
C LEU A 175 8.58 18.44 -5.51
N GLU A 176 9.42 19.46 -5.30
CA GLU A 176 10.47 19.82 -6.25
C GLU A 176 11.64 18.84 -6.17
N LEU A 177 12.08 18.38 -7.33
CA LEU A 177 13.25 17.51 -7.50
C LEU A 177 14.46 18.33 -7.96
N SER A 178 15.66 17.96 -7.54
CA SER A 178 16.88 18.41 -8.19
C SER A 178 16.88 18.03 -9.67
N ALA A 179 17.69 18.68 -10.49
CA ALA A 179 17.83 18.31 -11.91
C ALA A 179 18.24 16.85 -12.07
N GLU A 180 19.22 16.39 -11.28
CA GLU A 180 19.70 15.01 -11.28
C GLU A 180 18.61 14.01 -10.90
N SER A 181 17.86 14.24 -9.81
CA SER A 181 16.75 13.38 -9.40
C SER A 181 15.63 13.35 -10.44
N ARG A 182 15.38 14.46 -11.12
CA ARG A 182 14.38 14.54 -12.20
C ARG A 182 14.79 13.69 -13.39
N ASP A 183 16.05 13.79 -13.83
CA ASP A 183 16.56 13.01 -14.96
C ASP A 183 16.58 11.52 -14.65
N TYR A 184 16.97 11.14 -13.42
CA TYR A 184 16.91 9.78 -12.94
C TYR A 184 15.47 9.24 -12.96
N LEU A 185 14.52 9.98 -12.38
CA LEU A 185 13.11 9.58 -12.35
C LEU A 185 12.53 9.47 -13.77
N ALA A 186 12.87 10.39 -14.68
CA ALA A 186 12.43 10.33 -16.07
C ALA A 186 12.92 9.06 -16.77
N GLY A 187 14.20 8.72 -16.61
CA GLY A 187 14.79 7.48 -17.12
C GLY A 187 14.11 6.23 -16.58
N MET A 188 13.88 6.17 -15.25
CA MET A 188 13.20 5.06 -14.61
C MET A 188 11.73 4.96 -15.01
N ALA A 189 11.03 6.10 -15.10
CA ALA A 189 9.63 6.14 -15.53
C ALA A 189 9.45 5.58 -16.96
N GLY A 190 10.37 5.87 -17.86
CA GLY A 190 10.38 5.29 -19.21
C GLY A 190 10.62 3.77 -19.20
N ARG A 191 11.61 3.30 -18.42
CA ARG A 191 11.95 1.86 -18.32
C ARG A 191 10.80 1.04 -17.69
N LEU A 192 10.19 1.56 -16.63
CA LEU A 192 9.10 0.90 -15.88
C LEU A 192 7.72 1.22 -16.46
N LYS A 193 7.63 2.03 -17.52
CA LYS A 193 6.37 2.48 -18.13
C LYS A 193 5.40 3.07 -17.12
N LEU A 194 5.91 3.90 -16.20
CA LEU A 194 5.08 4.51 -15.16
C LEU A 194 4.08 5.50 -15.77
N SER A 195 2.84 5.44 -15.31
CA SER A 195 1.84 6.46 -15.60
C SER A 195 2.12 7.75 -14.79
N GLY A 196 1.48 8.88 -15.15
CA GLY A 196 1.56 10.09 -14.35
C GLY A 196 1.13 9.89 -12.89
N ARG A 197 0.13 9.01 -12.64
CA ARG A 197 -0.26 8.59 -11.29
C ARG A 197 0.87 7.81 -10.59
N GLY A 198 1.53 6.90 -11.31
CA GLY A 198 2.68 6.16 -10.79
C GLY A 198 3.82 7.09 -10.36
N ILE A 199 4.16 8.09 -11.18
CA ILE A 199 5.17 9.09 -10.84
C ILE A 199 4.77 9.88 -9.59
N SER A 200 3.52 10.34 -9.48
CA SER A 200 3.04 11.05 -8.29
C SER A 200 3.16 10.22 -7.02
N ARG A 201 2.91 8.90 -7.10
CA ARG A 201 3.05 7.98 -5.97
C ARG A 201 4.51 7.82 -5.57
N VAL A 202 5.40 7.62 -6.52
CA VAL A 202 6.85 7.55 -6.26
C VAL A 202 7.32 8.81 -5.53
N LEU A 203 6.89 9.99 -5.96
CA LEU A 203 7.25 11.26 -5.32
C LEU A 203 6.76 11.34 -3.87
N LYS A 204 5.52 10.90 -3.59
CA LYS A 204 4.96 10.88 -2.23
C LYS A 204 5.73 9.92 -1.31
N VAL A 205 6.10 8.74 -1.82
CA VAL A 205 6.88 7.75 -1.07
C VAL A 205 8.29 8.29 -0.83
N ALA A 206 8.97 8.82 -1.84
CA ALA A 206 10.30 9.40 -1.72
C ALA A 206 10.33 10.54 -0.68
N ARG A 207 9.32 11.43 -0.68
CA ARG A 207 9.20 12.48 0.35
C ARG A 207 9.01 11.88 1.75
N THR A 208 8.24 10.82 1.86
CA THR A 208 8.03 10.15 3.15
C THR A 208 9.31 9.50 3.68
N ILE A 209 10.11 8.91 2.79
CA ILE A 209 11.44 8.35 3.16
C ILE A 209 12.37 9.47 3.63
N ALA A 210 12.40 10.60 2.95
CA ALA A 210 13.21 11.75 3.36
C ALA A 210 12.73 12.32 4.71
N ASP A 211 11.42 12.40 4.96
CA ASP A 211 10.87 12.79 6.26
C ASP A 211 11.27 11.84 7.39
N LEU A 212 11.26 10.53 7.13
CA LEU A 212 11.73 9.51 8.08
C LEU A 212 13.23 9.60 8.37
N ALA A 213 14.02 10.02 7.39
CA ALA A 213 15.45 10.29 7.53
C ALA A 213 15.75 11.63 8.21
N GLY A 214 14.75 12.50 8.41
CA GLY A 214 14.92 13.84 8.95
C GLY A 214 15.49 14.84 7.95
N GLU A 215 15.40 14.57 6.64
CA GLU A 215 15.98 15.38 5.59
C GLU A 215 15.00 16.41 5.06
N PRO A 216 15.38 17.72 4.99
CA PRO A 216 14.49 18.78 4.55
C PRO A 216 14.18 18.70 3.05
N ASN A 217 15.12 18.23 2.24
CA ASN A 217 15.02 18.13 0.78
C ASN A 217 15.08 16.66 0.31
N TYR A 218 14.68 16.42 -0.95
CA TYR A 218 14.98 15.16 -1.63
C TYR A 218 16.49 15.08 -1.84
N GLN A 219 17.19 14.28 -1.04
CA GLN A 219 18.57 13.94 -1.34
C GLN A 219 18.60 12.61 -2.09
N ASP A 220 19.56 12.52 -3.02
CA ASP A 220 19.78 11.37 -3.88
C ASP A 220 20.19 10.12 -3.09
N ARG A 221 19.22 9.45 -2.47
CA ARG A 221 19.45 8.07 -2.06
C ARG A 221 19.11 7.16 -3.22
N LYS A 222 20.13 6.59 -3.86
CA LYS A 222 20.04 5.51 -4.87
C LYS A 222 19.30 4.24 -4.39
N SER A 223 18.70 4.27 -3.20
CA SER A 223 18.07 3.15 -2.50
C SER A 223 16.54 3.14 -2.54
N VAL A 224 15.90 3.89 -3.43
CA VAL A 224 14.43 4.00 -3.52
C VAL A 224 13.87 3.23 -4.74
N VAL A 225 14.71 2.41 -5.39
CA VAL A 225 14.25 1.51 -6.48
C VAL A 225 14.71 0.09 -6.22
#